data_c6087137f724d5604ae97667c45765ff
#
_entry.id   c6087137f724d5604ae97667c45765ff
#
_cell.length_a   1.000
_cell.length_b   1.000
_cell.length_c   1.000
_cell.angle_alpha   90.00
_cell.angle_beta   90.00
_cell.angle_gamma   90.00
#
_symmetry.space_group_name_H-M   'P 1'
#
loop_
_entity.id
_entity.type
_entity.pdbx_description
1 polymer ?
#
loop_
_entity_poly.entity_id
_entity_poly.type
_entity_poly.pdbx_seq_one_letter_code
_entity_poly.pdbx_strand_id
1 'polypeptide(L)'
;MNRSIFLLLTSVIAFLFGGMMLVSPDKASETFGIAFSPEIGIVFRWLGVMIVCSGILNFIVRKDSGTSTLKAVLIFTAAFHALSLLIDFVGIGQGVLKIGNLIPGIVVHSFVAVGSVFYLLKIKTSESPR
;
A
#
# COMPACT_ATOMS: atom_id res chain seq x y z
N MET A 1 -15.53 -7.75 8.27
CA MET A 1 -14.13 -7.66 8.80
C MET A 1 -14.03 -6.45 9.72
N ASN A 2 -13.40 -6.55 10.88
CA ASN A 2 -13.17 -5.40 11.74
C ASN A 2 -11.91 -4.62 11.29
N ARG A 3 -11.77 -3.36 11.74
CA ARG A 3 -10.66 -2.47 11.36
C ARG A 3 -9.28 -3.05 11.72
N SER A 4 -9.15 -3.65 12.91
CA SER A 4 -7.86 -4.20 13.36
C SER A 4 -7.38 -5.34 12.44
N ILE A 5 -8.30 -6.20 12.01
CA ILE A 5 -8.00 -7.27 11.05
C ILE A 5 -7.67 -6.68 9.68
N PHE A 6 -8.39 -5.65 9.22
CA PHE A 6 -8.09 -4.96 7.97
C PHE A 6 -6.66 -4.41 7.97
N LEU A 7 -6.30 -3.64 8.99
CA LEU A 7 -4.96 -3.05 9.12
C LEU A 7 -3.87 -4.12 9.29
N LEU A 8 -4.16 -5.23 9.97
CA LEU A 8 -3.24 -6.36 10.06
C LEU A 8 -3.00 -7.00 8.69
N LEU A 9 -4.06 -7.26 7.92
CA LEU A 9 -3.94 -7.80 6.56
C LEU A 9 -3.14 -6.86 5.65
N THR A 10 -3.43 -5.56 5.70
CA THR A 10 -2.67 -4.54 4.96
C THR A 10 -1.20 -4.57 5.33
N SER A 11 -0.87 -4.72 6.63
CA SER A 11 0.51 -4.83 7.11
C SER A 11 1.20 -6.09 6.58
N VAL A 12 0.53 -7.24 6.64
CA VAL A 12 1.09 -8.51 6.13
C VAL A 12 1.37 -8.42 4.63
N ILE A 13 0.42 -7.89 3.86
CA ILE A 13 0.61 -7.67 2.41
C ILE A 13 1.81 -6.75 2.16
N ALA A 14 1.92 -5.64 2.91
CA ALA A 14 3.03 -4.71 2.79
C ALA A 14 4.38 -5.36 3.12
N PHE A 15 4.45 -6.20 4.16
CA PHE A 15 5.69 -6.91 4.50
C PHE A 15 6.09 -7.95 3.44
N LEU A 16 5.13 -8.67 2.86
CA LEU A 16 5.41 -9.64 1.81
C LEU A 16 5.91 -8.96 0.53
N PHE A 17 5.17 -7.98 0.01
CA PHE A 17 5.55 -7.28 -1.23
C PHE A 17 6.77 -6.39 -1.05
N GLY A 18 6.80 -5.58 0.00
CA GLY A 18 7.93 -4.72 0.30
C GLY A 18 9.20 -5.52 0.61
N GLY A 19 9.07 -6.62 1.35
CA GLY A 19 10.16 -7.55 1.62
C GLY A 19 10.71 -8.20 0.35
N MET A 20 9.85 -8.63 -0.56
CA MET A 20 10.26 -9.15 -1.87
C MET A 20 11.06 -8.11 -2.66
N MET A 21 10.60 -6.86 -2.71
CA MET A 21 11.30 -5.78 -3.42
C MET A 21 12.67 -5.46 -2.80
N LEU A 22 12.81 -5.61 -1.48
CA LEU A 22 14.08 -5.40 -0.78
C LEU A 22 15.09 -6.51 -1.04
N VAL A 23 14.64 -7.77 -0.93
CA VAL A 23 15.53 -8.93 -0.93
C VAL A 23 15.79 -9.45 -2.35
N SER A 24 14.78 -9.42 -3.21
CA SER A 24 14.81 -9.98 -4.56
C SER A 24 14.19 -9.02 -5.57
N PRO A 25 14.81 -7.84 -5.82
CA PRO A 25 14.26 -6.83 -6.72
C PRO A 25 14.19 -7.29 -8.18
N ASP A 26 15.00 -8.26 -8.57
CA ASP A 26 14.95 -8.96 -9.86
C ASP A 26 13.61 -9.70 -10.04
N LYS A 27 13.20 -10.49 -9.05
CA LYS A 27 11.91 -11.18 -9.06
C LYS A 27 10.73 -10.20 -8.99
N ALA A 28 10.88 -9.10 -8.24
CA ALA A 28 9.89 -8.04 -8.23
C ALA A 28 9.73 -7.43 -9.63
N SER A 29 10.83 -7.10 -10.30
CA SER A 29 10.85 -6.57 -11.67
C SER A 29 10.15 -7.53 -12.65
N GLU A 30 10.47 -8.81 -12.59
CA GLU A 30 9.85 -9.87 -13.39
C GLU A 30 8.32 -9.91 -13.18
N THR A 31 7.88 -9.82 -11.92
CA THR A 31 6.44 -9.84 -11.57
C THR A 31 5.68 -8.69 -12.26
N PHE A 32 6.30 -7.51 -12.36
CA PHE A 32 5.72 -6.37 -13.07
C PHE A 32 5.95 -6.39 -14.58
N GLY A 33 6.72 -7.36 -15.09
CA GLY A 33 7.08 -7.45 -16.51
C GLY A 33 8.03 -6.36 -16.96
N ILE A 34 8.84 -5.83 -16.05
CA ILE A 34 9.86 -4.80 -16.29
C ILE A 34 11.22 -5.49 -16.44
N ALA A 35 11.97 -5.13 -17.48
CA ALA A 35 13.32 -5.64 -17.66
C ALA A 35 14.20 -5.18 -16.47
N PHE A 36 14.89 -6.15 -15.83
CA PHE A 36 15.74 -5.84 -14.70
C PHE A 36 17.06 -5.16 -15.14
N SER A 37 17.44 -4.14 -14.40
CA SER A 37 18.78 -3.56 -14.42
C SER A 37 19.20 -3.20 -12.98
N PRO A 38 20.49 -2.95 -12.71
CA PRO A 38 20.93 -2.51 -11.38
C PRO A 38 20.22 -1.25 -10.89
N GLU A 39 19.94 -0.29 -11.77
CA GLU A 39 19.23 0.95 -11.47
C GLU A 39 17.79 0.67 -11.07
N ILE A 40 17.09 -0.17 -11.84
CA ILE A 40 15.74 -0.64 -11.53
C ILE A 40 15.75 -1.38 -10.19
N GLY A 41 16.77 -2.19 -9.92
CA GLY A 41 16.93 -2.86 -8.64
C GLY A 41 17.01 -1.90 -7.45
N ILE A 42 17.69 -0.77 -7.59
CA ILE A 42 17.74 0.28 -6.55
C ILE A 42 16.36 0.91 -6.36
N VAL A 43 15.66 1.25 -7.46
CA VAL A 43 14.30 1.82 -7.40
C VAL A 43 13.34 0.88 -6.66
N PHE A 44 13.36 -0.41 -6.99
CA PHE A 44 12.52 -1.40 -6.30
C PHE A 44 12.85 -1.51 -4.81
N ARG A 45 14.14 -1.45 -4.40
CA ARG A 45 14.49 -1.44 -2.98
C ARG A 45 13.97 -0.21 -2.25
N TRP A 46 14.05 0.98 -2.86
CA TRP A 46 13.48 2.20 -2.29
C TRP A 46 11.98 2.08 -2.11
N LEU A 47 11.28 1.59 -3.12
CA LEU A 47 9.85 1.32 -3.04
C LEU A 47 9.54 0.28 -1.94
N GLY A 48 10.35 -0.77 -1.85
CA GLY A 48 10.23 -1.79 -0.80
C GLY A 48 10.33 -1.21 0.61
N VAL A 49 11.29 -0.29 0.85
CA VAL A 49 11.40 0.44 2.13
C VAL A 49 10.11 1.20 2.43
N MET A 50 9.59 1.96 1.48
CA MET A 50 8.36 2.75 1.65
C MET A 50 7.16 1.86 2.00
N ILE A 51 7.02 0.73 1.31
CA ILE A 51 5.93 -0.23 1.53
C ILE A 51 6.06 -0.88 2.91
N VAL A 52 7.26 -1.32 3.31
CA VAL A 52 7.50 -1.90 4.65
C VAL A 52 7.20 -0.89 5.75
N CYS A 53 7.64 0.36 5.61
CA CYS A 53 7.33 1.42 6.57
C CYS A 53 5.82 1.66 6.68
N SER A 54 5.09 1.66 5.56
CA SER A 54 3.63 1.72 5.55
C SER A 54 3.00 0.55 6.31
N GLY A 55 3.52 -0.67 6.11
CA GLY A 55 3.11 -1.86 6.86
C GLY A 55 3.31 -1.72 8.37
N ILE A 56 4.46 -1.19 8.78
CA ILE A 56 4.77 -0.92 10.20
C ILE A 56 3.74 0.06 10.79
N LEU A 57 3.46 1.17 10.11
CA LEU A 57 2.49 2.16 10.58
C LEU A 57 1.10 1.54 10.76
N ASN A 58 0.61 0.81 9.77
CA ASN A 58 -0.68 0.12 9.85
C ASN A 58 -0.72 -0.89 11.01
N PHE A 59 0.38 -1.61 11.24
CA PHE A 59 0.48 -2.56 12.33
C PHE A 59 0.43 -1.90 13.70
N ILE A 60 1.14 -0.78 13.88
CA ILE A 60 1.19 -0.05 15.16
C ILE A 60 -0.21 0.46 15.53
N VAL A 61 -0.89 1.14 14.59
CA VAL A 61 -2.17 1.80 14.88
C VAL A 61 -3.39 0.87 14.84
N ARG A 62 -3.22 -0.41 14.51
CA ARG A 62 -4.36 -1.33 14.29
C ARG A 62 -5.32 -1.47 15.46
N LYS A 63 -4.83 -1.27 16.69
CA LYS A 63 -5.63 -1.36 17.92
C LYS A 63 -6.09 0.00 18.44
N ASP A 64 -5.64 1.10 17.84
CA ASP A 64 -6.04 2.43 18.27
C ASP A 64 -7.54 2.67 18.05
N SER A 65 -8.15 3.49 18.89
CA SER A 65 -9.57 3.83 18.81
C SER A 65 -9.76 5.33 18.61
N GLY A 66 -9.99 5.74 17.37
CA GLY A 66 -10.40 7.12 17.04
C GLY A 66 -9.34 8.21 17.18
N THR A 67 -8.06 7.85 17.33
CA THR A 67 -6.97 8.81 17.50
C THR A 67 -6.68 9.60 16.20
N SER A 68 -6.12 10.80 16.33
CA SER A 68 -5.64 11.57 15.18
C SER A 68 -4.57 10.81 14.39
N THR A 69 -3.72 10.06 15.09
CA THR A 69 -2.68 9.19 14.47
C THR A 69 -3.32 8.13 13.58
N LEU A 70 -4.33 7.42 14.08
CA LEU A 70 -5.06 6.44 13.27
C LEU A 70 -5.70 7.07 12.03
N LYS A 71 -6.32 8.26 12.16
CA LYS A 71 -6.88 8.99 11.03
C LYS A 71 -5.80 9.32 10.00
N ALA A 72 -4.67 9.87 10.45
CA ALA A 72 -3.56 10.22 9.57
C ALA A 72 -3.02 8.99 8.81
N VAL A 73 -2.85 7.86 9.49
CA VAL A 73 -2.41 6.61 8.86
C VAL A 73 -3.43 6.09 7.84
N LEU A 74 -4.73 6.14 8.15
CA LEU A 74 -5.76 5.72 7.19
C LEU A 74 -5.82 6.64 5.96
N ILE A 75 -5.66 7.96 6.14
CA ILE A 75 -5.58 8.93 5.03
C ILE A 75 -4.35 8.64 4.18
N PHE A 76 -3.18 8.49 4.81
CA PHE A 76 -1.94 8.14 4.11
C PHE A 76 -2.09 6.85 3.32
N THR A 77 -2.61 5.80 3.95
CA THR A 77 -2.80 4.48 3.30
C THR A 77 -3.77 4.58 2.12
N ALA A 78 -4.90 5.28 2.28
CA ALA A 78 -5.84 5.51 1.19
C ALA A 78 -5.19 6.26 0.01
N ALA A 79 -4.50 7.36 0.30
CA ALA A 79 -3.83 8.18 -0.71
C ALA A 79 -2.71 7.40 -1.41
N PHE A 80 -1.86 6.69 -0.66
CA PHE A 80 -0.77 5.88 -1.22
C PHE A 80 -1.30 4.87 -2.24
N HIS A 81 -2.33 4.09 -1.87
CA HIS A 81 -2.88 3.08 -2.77
C HIS A 81 -3.69 3.68 -3.94
N ALA A 82 -4.40 4.79 -3.74
CA ALA A 82 -5.09 5.48 -4.83
C ALA A 82 -4.10 6.07 -5.85
N LEU A 83 -3.01 6.68 -5.39
CA LEU A 83 -1.96 7.20 -6.25
C LEU A 83 -1.21 6.08 -6.97
N SER A 84 -0.98 4.93 -6.31
CA SER A 84 -0.41 3.74 -6.97
C SER A 84 -1.26 3.28 -8.14
N LEU A 85 -2.60 3.23 -7.99
CA LEU A 85 -3.50 2.91 -9.11
C LEU A 85 -3.37 3.89 -10.27
N LEU A 86 -3.23 5.19 -10.00
CA LEU A 86 -3.02 6.18 -11.06
C LEU A 86 -1.73 5.90 -11.84
N ILE A 87 -0.64 5.57 -11.14
CA ILE A 87 0.65 5.23 -11.77
C ILE A 87 0.52 3.95 -12.60
N ASP A 88 -0.17 2.93 -12.10
CA ASP A 88 -0.43 1.69 -12.83
C ASP A 88 -1.17 1.97 -14.15
N PHE A 89 -2.24 2.78 -14.12
CA PHE A 89 -2.99 3.15 -15.31
C PHE A 89 -2.19 4.01 -16.29
N VAL A 90 -1.36 4.92 -15.79
CA VAL A 90 -0.43 5.70 -16.62
C VAL A 90 0.56 4.75 -17.32
N GLY A 91 1.15 3.81 -16.59
CA GLY A 91 2.09 2.83 -17.15
C GLY A 91 1.46 1.94 -18.22
N ILE A 92 0.19 1.53 -18.01
CA ILE A 92 -0.59 0.79 -19.02
C ILE A 92 -0.84 1.66 -20.25
N GLY A 93 -1.28 2.91 -20.06
CA GLY A 93 -1.57 3.85 -21.15
C GLY A 93 -0.34 4.20 -21.99
N GLN A 94 0.84 4.19 -21.39
CA GLN A 94 2.12 4.39 -22.08
C GLN A 94 2.68 3.10 -22.71
N GLY A 95 2.03 1.95 -22.52
CA GLY A 95 2.50 0.66 -23.04
C GLY A 95 3.74 0.10 -22.30
N VAL A 96 4.13 0.71 -21.17
CA VAL A 96 5.26 0.27 -20.34
C VAL A 96 4.90 -0.94 -19.51
N LEU A 97 3.66 -0.97 -18.99
CA LEU A 97 3.15 -2.02 -18.13
C LEU A 97 2.04 -2.82 -18.82
N LYS A 98 2.05 -4.13 -18.64
CA LYS A 98 1.01 -5.04 -19.16
C LYS A 98 -0.06 -5.27 -18.09
N ILE A 99 -1.31 -5.03 -18.43
CA ILE A 99 -2.44 -5.16 -17.50
C ILE A 99 -2.48 -6.53 -16.80
N GLY A 100 -2.15 -7.62 -17.54
CA GLY A 100 -2.15 -8.98 -16.98
C GLY A 100 -1.21 -9.15 -15.78
N ASN A 101 -0.09 -8.45 -15.77
CA ASN A 101 0.89 -8.49 -14.67
C ASN A 101 0.44 -7.64 -13.46
N LEU A 102 -0.45 -6.67 -13.70
CA LEU A 102 -0.87 -5.70 -12.69
C LEU A 102 -2.18 -6.09 -11.97
N ILE A 103 -2.95 -7.05 -12.50
CA ILE A 103 -4.25 -7.42 -11.91
C ILE A 103 -4.16 -7.66 -10.39
N PRO A 104 -3.19 -8.46 -9.87
CA PRO A 104 -3.09 -8.64 -8.42
C PRO A 104 -2.82 -7.35 -7.66
N GLY A 105 -1.95 -6.48 -8.20
CA GLY A 105 -1.65 -5.16 -7.63
C GLY A 105 -2.88 -4.25 -7.62
N ILE A 106 -3.59 -4.14 -8.74
CA ILE A 106 -4.82 -3.34 -8.87
C ILE A 106 -5.87 -3.79 -7.86
N VAL A 107 -6.07 -5.10 -7.69
CA VAL A 107 -7.01 -5.65 -6.70
C VAL A 107 -6.59 -5.26 -5.28
N VAL A 108 -5.32 -5.42 -4.93
CA VAL A 108 -4.79 -5.06 -3.61
C VAL A 108 -4.92 -3.54 -3.37
N HIS A 109 -4.49 -2.72 -4.32
CA HIS A 109 -4.56 -1.26 -4.18
C HIS A 109 -6.01 -0.78 -4.04
N SER A 110 -6.93 -1.30 -4.85
CA SER A 110 -8.36 -0.97 -4.75
C SER A 110 -8.95 -1.38 -3.41
N PHE A 111 -8.69 -2.61 -2.96
CA PHE A 111 -9.17 -3.12 -1.68
C PHE A 111 -8.67 -2.28 -0.51
N VAL A 112 -7.38 -1.95 -0.48
CA VAL A 112 -6.78 -1.19 0.62
C VAL A 112 -7.21 0.27 0.59
N ALA A 113 -7.28 0.91 -0.57
CA ALA A 113 -7.76 2.29 -0.69
C ALA A 113 -9.20 2.43 -0.20
N VAL A 114 -10.12 1.61 -0.74
CA VAL A 114 -11.55 1.63 -0.37
C VAL A 114 -11.75 1.27 1.09
N GLY A 115 -11.05 0.24 1.59
CA GLY A 115 -11.12 -0.17 2.98
C GLY A 115 -10.64 0.92 3.94
N SER A 116 -9.57 1.63 3.59
CA SER A 116 -9.03 2.74 4.41
C SER A 116 -10.03 3.90 4.48
N VAL A 117 -10.62 4.30 3.36
CA VAL A 117 -11.68 5.33 3.33
C VAL A 117 -12.89 4.89 4.14
N PHE A 118 -13.35 3.65 3.98
CA PHE A 118 -14.47 3.11 4.74
C PHE A 118 -14.25 3.18 6.25
N TYR A 119 -13.06 2.78 6.74
CA TYR A 119 -12.77 2.85 8.17
C TYR A 119 -12.52 4.28 8.65
N LEU A 120 -11.98 5.16 7.81
CA LEU A 120 -11.83 6.57 8.11
C LEU A 120 -13.19 7.23 8.37
N LEU A 121 -14.18 6.97 7.51
CA LEU A 121 -15.54 7.50 7.65
C LEU A 121 -16.27 6.95 8.88
N LYS A 122 -15.91 5.75 9.35
CA LYS A 122 -16.47 5.14 10.57
C LYS A 122 -15.86 5.63 11.87
N ILE A 123 -14.73 6.33 11.84
CA ILE A 123 -14.14 6.89 13.06
C ILE A 123 -15.01 8.06 13.52
N LYS A 124 -15.78 7.83 14.60
CA LYS A 124 -16.42 8.94 15.33
C LYS A 124 -15.30 9.81 15.90
N THR A 125 -15.25 11.05 15.53
CA THR A 125 -14.43 12.05 16.21
C THR A 125 -14.96 12.14 17.65
N SER A 126 -14.18 11.70 18.62
CA SER A 126 -14.40 12.17 19.98
C SER A 126 -13.98 13.64 19.95
N GLU A 127 -14.94 14.54 19.77
CA GLU A 127 -14.73 15.94 20.10
C GLU A 127 -14.38 15.98 21.58
N SER A 128 -13.11 16.18 21.88
CA SER A 128 -12.70 16.62 23.20
C SER A 128 -13.31 18.00 23.37
N PRO A 129 -14.22 18.20 24.34
CA PRO A 129 -14.64 19.56 24.66
C PRO A 129 -13.40 20.35 25.05
N ARG A 130 -13.14 21.45 24.38
CA ARG A 130 -12.13 22.43 24.76
C ARG A 130 -12.58 23.12 26.03
#